data_901032981859620abc642d34202a2d8a
#
_entry.id   901032981859620abc642d34202a2d8a
#
_cell.length_a   1.000
_cell.length_b   1.000
_cell.length_c   1.000
_cell.angle_alpha   90.00
_cell.angle_beta   90.00
_cell.angle_gamma   90.00
#
_symmetry.space_group_name_H-M   'P 1'
#
loop_
_entity.id
_entity.type
_entity.pdbx_description
1 polymer ?
#
loop_
_entity_poly.entity_id
_entity_poly.type
_entity_poly.pdbx_seq_one_letter_code
_entity_poly.pdbx_strand_id
1 'polypeptide(L)'
;MKNAKKLIPGAAIALVIAATAKFLESLEESAGLHFIGASVIAMFIGMIVNAFYKPNSVTAPGIKFTSKKILKFAIILLGASLNIRMVLTVGRFSLTVMVFTLATCFGLGALIGKALGLNWKTSSLINAGTGICGGSAIAAIAPVIEATDMDIAYGLSATFLFDTVMIVVFPILGHWMGLSDAAFGLWAGTAVNDTSSVVATGYAFSEAAGDFATMVKLTRTLAIIPAVLAFAAINVHLKRKAQAAEGTAVKVSIKSIFPWFILGFLAMSALTSLGLIPAGTAAALKTISKFLMVAALAAIGLNTDFKSLCRSGAKPMLHGFIISLLVVLVAIAVEFAIGIAPHGVL
;
A
#
# COMPACT_ATOMS: atom_id res chain seq x y z
N MET A 1 13.84 31.36 -0.71
CA MET A 1 12.54 31.75 -0.12
C MET A 1 11.43 31.99 -1.15
N LYS A 2 11.67 32.56 -2.33
CA LYS A 2 10.61 32.81 -3.35
C LYS A 2 9.91 31.54 -3.86
N ASN A 3 10.60 30.40 -3.94
CA ASN A 3 10.02 29.13 -4.41
C ASN A 3 9.13 28.44 -3.36
N ALA A 4 9.39 28.61 -2.07
CA ALA A 4 8.56 27.99 -1.03
C ALA A 4 7.14 28.58 -0.99
N LYS A 5 7.00 29.89 -1.21
CA LYS A 5 5.69 30.55 -1.24
C LYS A 5 4.76 30.03 -2.35
N LYS A 6 5.34 29.55 -3.46
CA LYS A 6 4.56 28.97 -4.58
C LYS A 6 4.02 27.55 -4.27
N LEU A 7 4.58 26.88 -3.27
CA LEU A 7 4.15 25.53 -2.90
C LEU A 7 3.00 25.52 -1.90
N ILE A 8 2.90 26.61 -1.10
CA ILE A 8 1.94 26.70 0.01
C ILE A 8 0.49 26.48 -0.42
N PRO A 9 -0.05 27.14 -1.48
CA PRO A 9 -1.47 27.02 -1.78
C PRO A 9 -1.89 25.58 -2.09
N GLY A 10 -1.14 24.88 -2.93
CA GLY A 10 -1.46 23.50 -3.29
C GLY A 10 -1.21 22.50 -2.16
N ALA A 11 -0.16 22.71 -1.35
CA ALA A 11 0.08 21.89 -0.18
C ALA A 11 -0.99 22.08 0.90
N ALA A 12 -1.46 23.32 1.09
CA ALA A 12 -2.51 23.64 2.04
C ALA A 12 -3.83 22.92 1.67
N ILE A 13 -4.23 22.92 0.39
CA ILE A 13 -5.41 22.18 -0.08
C ILE A 13 -5.27 20.69 0.26
N ALA A 14 -4.13 20.07 -0.04
CA ALA A 14 -3.88 18.66 0.26
C ALA A 14 -3.94 18.36 1.77
N LEU A 15 -3.40 19.26 2.61
CA LEU A 15 -3.44 19.12 4.07
C LEU A 15 -4.86 19.27 4.63
N VAL A 16 -5.65 20.20 4.10
CA VAL A 16 -7.06 20.37 4.48
C VAL A 16 -7.85 19.09 4.14
N ILE A 17 -7.67 18.56 2.92
CA ILE A 17 -8.32 17.29 2.53
C ILE A 17 -7.87 16.15 3.44
N ALA A 18 -6.58 16.08 3.79
CA ALA A 18 -6.06 15.07 4.70
C ALA A 18 -6.68 15.16 6.10
N ALA A 19 -6.81 16.38 6.64
CA ALA A 19 -7.45 16.61 7.93
C ALA A 19 -8.94 16.22 7.90
N THR A 20 -9.66 16.59 6.83
CA THR A 20 -11.05 16.20 6.61
C THR A 20 -11.19 14.67 6.53
N ALA A 21 -10.30 14.00 5.79
CA ALA A 21 -10.31 12.54 5.66
C ALA A 21 -10.05 11.85 7.00
N LYS A 22 -9.11 12.37 7.80
CA LYS A 22 -8.85 11.87 9.16
C LYS A 22 -10.04 12.09 10.09
N PHE A 23 -10.73 13.20 9.98
CA PHE A 23 -11.94 13.47 10.75
C PHE A 23 -13.08 12.51 10.35
N LEU A 24 -13.26 12.24 9.06
CA LEU A 24 -14.25 11.28 8.58
C LEU A 24 -13.93 9.85 9.04
N GLU A 25 -12.65 9.42 8.96
CA GLU A 25 -12.19 8.14 9.51
C GLU A 25 -12.53 8.03 11.01
N SER A 26 -12.27 9.07 11.81
CA SER A 26 -12.59 9.06 13.24
C SER A 26 -14.10 9.03 13.53
N LEU A 27 -14.93 9.58 12.66
CA LEU A 27 -16.40 9.46 12.76
C LEU A 27 -16.86 8.02 12.45
N GLU A 28 -16.29 7.39 11.42
CA GLU A 28 -16.56 5.98 11.11
C GLU A 28 -16.17 5.07 12.28
N GLU A 29 -14.97 5.27 12.86
CA GLU A 29 -14.50 4.52 14.03
C GLU A 29 -15.44 4.71 15.24
N SER A 30 -15.90 5.94 15.49
CA SER A 30 -16.82 6.24 16.60
C SER A 30 -18.23 5.64 16.40
N ALA A 31 -18.64 5.41 15.15
CA ALA A 31 -19.87 4.73 14.80
C ALA A 31 -19.76 3.19 14.79
N GLY A 32 -18.58 2.64 15.16
CA GLY A 32 -18.31 1.21 15.09
C GLY A 32 -18.15 0.67 13.66
N LEU A 33 -17.97 1.57 12.70
CA LEU A 33 -17.79 1.25 11.30
C LEU A 33 -16.29 1.40 10.96
N HIS A 34 -15.70 0.40 10.36
CA HIS A 34 -14.28 0.41 9.96
C HIS A 34 -14.13 0.09 8.46
N PHE A 35 -14.88 0.82 7.61
CA PHE A 35 -14.93 0.50 6.19
C PHE A 35 -13.81 1.12 5.37
N ILE A 36 -13.43 2.38 5.66
CA ILE A 36 -12.59 3.16 4.75
C ILE A 36 -11.48 3.89 5.53
N GLY A 37 -10.21 3.55 5.26
CA GLY A 37 -9.10 4.28 5.86
C GLY A 37 -8.96 5.71 5.28
N ALA A 38 -8.46 6.65 6.10
CA ALA A 38 -8.27 8.07 5.73
C ALA A 38 -7.51 8.27 4.41
N SER A 39 -6.57 7.38 4.08
CA SER A 39 -5.79 7.42 2.85
C SER A 39 -6.66 7.37 1.59
N VAL A 40 -7.64 6.49 1.61
CA VAL A 40 -8.57 6.28 0.49
C VAL A 40 -9.59 7.39 0.43
N ILE A 41 -10.15 7.78 1.60
CA ILE A 41 -11.07 8.92 1.72
C ILE A 41 -10.40 10.17 1.13
N ALA A 42 -9.17 10.47 1.53
CA ALA A 42 -8.42 11.63 1.05
C ALA A 42 -8.21 11.61 -0.47
N MET A 43 -7.87 10.46 -1.03
CA MET A 43 -7.70 10.31 -2.47
C MET A 43 -9.02 10.56 -3.22
N PHE A 44 -10.13 9.97 -2.76
CA PHE A 44 -11.43 10.17 -3.41
C PHE A 44 -11.94 11.60 -3.26
N ILE A 45 -11.78 12.24 -2.09
CA ILE A 45 -12.08 13.67 -1.94
C ILE A 45 -11.25 14.49 -2.93
N GLY A 46 -9.93 14.20 -3.05
CA GLY A 46 -9.06 14.85 -4.02
C GLY A 46 -9.54 14.68 -5.47
N MET A 47 -9.99 13.48 -5.84
CA MET A 47 -10.54 13.20 -7.17
C MET A 47 -11.88 13.94 -7.41
N ILE A 48 -12.75 13.98 -6.42
CA ILE A 48 -14.02 14.74 -6.47
C ILE A 48 -13.71 16.23 -6.65
N VAL A 49 -12.80 16.78 -5.83
CA VAL A 49 -12.38 18.18 -5.96
C VAL A 49 -11.81 18.45 -7.35
N ASN A 50 -10.97 17.55 -7.90
CA ASN A 50 -10.43 17.68 -9.27
C ASN A 50 -11.53 17.70 -10.35
N ALA A 51 -12.63 16.99 -10.15
CA ALA A 51 -13.76 16.96 -11.09
C ALA A 51 -14.43 18.34 -11.24
N PHE A 52 -14.44 19.14 -10.16
CA PHE A 52 -15.03 20.49 -10.13
C PHE A 52 -14.01 21.61 -10.25
N TYR A 53 -12.80 21.39 -9.70
CA TYR A 53 -11.73 22.37 -9.66
C TYR A 53 -10.42 21.76 -10.19
N LYS A 54 -10.08 22.10 -11.41
CA LYS A 54 -8.78 21.66 -12.00
C LYS A 54 -7.63 22.48 -11.42
N PRO A 55 -6.52 21.84 -11.01
CA PRO A 55 -5.34 22.55 -10.51
C PRO A 55 -4.83 23.59 -11.51
N ASN A 56 -4.66 24.83 -11.06
CA ASN A 56 -4.18 25.95 -11.85
C ASN A 56 -2.68 26.24 -11.61
N SER A 57 -2.13 27.26 -12.27
CA SER A 57 -0.72 27.64 -12.16
C SER A 57 -0.29 28.01 -10.73
N VAL A 58 -1.22 28.37 -9.85
CA VAL A 58 -0.95 28.73 -8.46
C VAL A 58 -0.91 27.49 -7.56
N THR A 59 -1.82 26.53 -7.76
CA THR A 59 -1.98 25.36 -6.88
C THR A 59 -1.21 24.12 -7.36
N ALA A 60 -1.07 23.94 -8.69
CA ALA A 60 -0.41 22.77 -9.27
C ALA A 60 1.03 22.53 -8.76
N PRO A 61 1.90 23.55 -8.57
CA PRO A 61 3.23 23.30 -8.05
C PRO A 61 3.24 22.70 -6.63
N GLY A 62 2.36 23.19 -5.75
CA GLY A 62 2.22 22.67 -4.38
C GLY A 62 1.65 21.27 -4.35
N ILE A 63 0.63 20.99 -5.14
CA ILE A 63 0.04 19.66 -5.28
C ILE A 63 1.09 18.66 -5.78
N LYS A 64 1.85 19.02 -6.83
CA LYS A 64 2.94 18.18 -7.37
C LYS A 64 4.08 17.96 -6.37
N PHE A 65 4.40 18.96 -5.56
CA PHE A 65 5.39 18.82 -4.49
C PHE A 65 4.90 17.85 -3.42
N THR A 66 3.65 17.97 -2.99
CA THR A 66 3.05 17.14 -1.95
C THR A 66 2.93 15.68 -2.43
N SER A 67 2.43 15.44 -3.64
CA SER A 67 2.30 14.09 -4.18
C SER A 67 3.63 13.37 -4.39
N LYS A 68 4.75 14.10 -4.62
CA LYS A 68 6.04 13.48 -4.95
C LYS A 68 7.08 13.59 -3.85
N LYS A 69 7.24 14.76 -3.21
CA LYS A 69 8.30 14.98 -2.22
C LYS A 69 7.85 14.66 -0.80
N ILE A 70 6.64 15.11 -0.42
CA ILE A 70 6.08 14.78 0.89
C ILE A 70 5.82 13.28 1.00
N LEU A 71 5.36 12.62 -0.09
CA LEU A 71 5.22 11.18 -0.13
C LEU A 71 6.53 10.45 0.20
N LYS A 72 7.64 10.84 -0.45
CA LYS A 72 8.97 10.25 -0.18
C LYS A 72 9.42 10.45 1.26
N PHE A 73 9.19 11.62 1.80
CA PHE A 73 9.51 11.94 3.19
C PHE A 73 8.66 11.11 4.17
N ALA A 74 7.37 10.98 3.92
CA ALA A 74 6.48 10.12 4.70
C ALA A 74 6.96 8.66 4.71
N ILE A 75 7.42 8.14 3.57
CA ILE A 75 7.97 6.79 3.47
C ILE A 75 9.23 6.62 4.32
N ILE A 76 10.13 7.62 4.34
CA ILE A 76 11.32 7.59 5.23
C ILE A 76 10.88 7.45 6.69
N LEU A 77 9.92 8.28 7.12
CA LEU A 77 9.41 8.24 8.50
C LEU A 77 8.71 6.91 8.82
N LEU A 78 8.03 6.30 7.83
CA LEU A 78 7.38 5.00 8.00
C LEU A 78 8.39 3.91 8.41
N GLY A 79 9.64 3.99 7.97
CA GLY A 79 10.70 3.08 8.35
C GLY A 79 10.87 2.97 9.88
N ALA A 80 10.63 4.05 10.62
CA ALA A 80 10.70 4.04 12.08
C ALA A 80 9.64 3.16 12.76
N SER A 81 8.58 2.77 12.06
CA SER A 81 7.53 1.89 12.59
C SER A 81 7.84 0.41 12.45
N LEU A 82 8.92 0.05 11.78
CA LEU A 82 9.26 -1.32 11.47
C LEU A 82 10.35 -1.84 12.42
N ASN A 83 10.04 -2.93 13.12
CA ASN A 83 10.97 -3.59 14.01
C ASN A 83 11.25 -5.02 13.51
N ILE A 84 12.49 -5.28 13.09
CA ILE A 84 12.91 -6.59 12.57
C ILE A 84 12.75 -7.70 13.62
N ARG A 85 12.89 -7.40 14.90
CA ARG A 85 12.70 -8.39 15.97
C ARG A 85 11.28 -8.94 16.03
N MET A 86 10.28 -8.10 15.71
CA MET A 86 8.87 -8.50 15.70
C MET A 86 8.60 -9.58 14.62
N VAL A 87 9.31 -9.50 13.49
CA VAL A 87 9.21 -10.50 12.40
C VAL A 87 9.62 -11.90 12.87
N LEU A 88 10.69 -11.96 13.66
CA LEU A 88 11.22 -13.24 14.14
C LEU A 88 10.27 -13.89 15.16
N THR A 89 9.47 -13.09 15.87
CA THR A 89 8.57 -13.55 16.93
C THR A 89 7.25 -14.10 16.38
N VAL A 90 6.71 -13.50 15.30
CA VAL A 90 5.42 -13.91 14.69
C VAL A 90 5.54 -15.21 13.86
N GLY A 91 6.76 -15.68 13.71
CA GLY A 91 7.04 -17.08 13.42
C GLY A 91 6.95 -17.55 11.98
N ARG A 92 7.44 -18.77 11.81
CA ARG A 92 7.61 -19.49 10.54
C ARG A 92 6.32 -19.61 9.71
N PHE A 93 5.17 -19.72 10.37
CA PHE A 93 3.89 -19.96 9.70
C PHE A 93 3.43 -18.76 8.88
N SER A 94 3.44 -17.58 9.47
CA SER A 94 3.12 -16.33 8.79
C SER A 94 4.05 -16.08 7.59
N LEU A 95 5.36 -16.33 7.75
CA LEU A 95 6.35 -16.19 6.68
C LEU A 95 6.10 -17.20 5.55
N THR A 96 5.74 -18.44 5.88
CA THR A 96 5.45 -19.46 4.86
C THR A 96 4.28 -19.03 3.98
N VAL A 97 3.12 -18.71 4.58
CA VAL A 97 1.95 -18.26 3.81
C VAL A 97 2.27 -16.98 3.02
N MET A 98 3.03 -16.06 3.62
CA MET A 98 3.43 -14.82 2.99
C MET A 98 4.28 -15.05 1.72
N VAL A 99 5.22 -15.99 1.72
CA VAL A 99 6.05 -16.31 0.54
C VAL A 99 5.17 -16.75 -0.62
N PHE A 100 4.22 -17.66 -0.38
CA PHE A 100 3.30 -18.12 -1.42
C PHE A 100 2.37 -17.02 -1.92
N THR A 101 1.82 -16.20 -1.04
CA THR A 101 0.95 -15.08 -1.45
C THR A 101 1.70 -14.01 -2.21
N LEU A 102 2.95 -13.69 -1.83
CA LEU A 102 3.81 -12.76 -2.57
C LEU A 102 4.22 -13.34 -3.94
N ALA A 103 4.58 -14.64 -4.00
CA ALA A 103 4.86 -15.30 -5.27
C ALA A 103 3.65 -15.28 -6.21
N THR A 104 2.44 -15.47 -5.68
CA THR A 104 1.20 -15.33 -6.44
C THR A 104 1.02 -13.91 -6.96
N CYS A 105 1.18 -12.90 -6.11
CA CYS A 105 1.03 -11.51 -6.50
C CYS A 105 2.03 -11.09 -7.56
N PHE A 106 3.31 -11.35 -7.35
CA PHE A 106 4.36 -10.87 -8.25
C PHE A 106 4.58 -11.80 -9.45
N GLY A 107 4.35 -13.09 -9.31
CA GLY A 107 4.44 -14.08 -10.39
C GLY A 107 3.18 -14.08 -11.26
N LEU A 108 2.09 -14.67 -10.76
CA LEU A 108 0.84 -14.75 -11.50
C LEU A 108 0.25 -13.38 -11.80
N GLY A 109 0.37 -12.44 -10.86
CA GLY A 109 -0.09 -11.07 -11.06
C GLY A 109 0.56 -10.38 -12.24
N ALA A 110 1.87 -10.54 -12.44
CA ALA A 110 2.56 -9.97 -13.60
C ALA A 110 2.06 -10.60 -14.92
N LEU A 111 1.83 -11.92 -14.93
CA LEU A 111 1.30 -12.63 -16.11
C LEU A 111 -0.11 -12.19 -16.45
N ILE A 112 -1.00 -12.09 -15.46
CA ILE A 112 -2.39 -11.69 -15.65
C ILE A 112 -2.45 -10.21 -16.08
N GLY A 113 -1.65 -9.33 -15.46
CA GLY A 113 -1.57 -7.93 -15.87
C GLY A 113 -1.15 -7.78 -17.34
N LYS A 114 -0.16 -8.57 -17.77
CA LYS A 114 0.27 -8.62 -19.17
C LYS A 114 -0.84 -9.16 -20.09
N ALA A 115 -1.53 -10.22 -19.69
CA ALA A 115 -2.64 -10.80 -20.47
C ALA A 115 -3.82 -9.83 -20.62
N LEU A 116 -4.09 -8.99 -19.61
CA LEU A 116 -5.11 -7.93 -19.66
C LEU A 116 -4.63 -6.69 -20.42
N GLY A 117 -3.38 -6.65 -20.89
CA GLY A 117 -2.79 -5.50 -21.59
C GLY A 117 -2.58 -4.29 -20.68
N LEU A 118 -2.36 -4.49 -19.39
CA LEU A 118 -2.04 -3.41 -18.45
C LEU A 118 -0.59 -2.95 -18.61
N ASN A 119 -0.37 -1.65 -18.41
CA ASN A 119 0.97 -1.14 -18.21
C ASN A 119 1.63 -1.84 -17.01
N TRP A 120 2.90 -2.22 -17.15
CA TRP A 120 3.64 -2.95 -16.13
C TRP A 120 3.68 -2.20 -14.78
N LYS A 121 3.68 -0.86 -14.79
CA LYS A 121 3.66 -0.03 -13.58
C LYS A 121 2.33 -0.16 -12.84
N THR A 122 1.21 -0.02 -13.55
CA THR A 122 -0.14 -0.22 -13.00
C THR A 122 -0.28 -1.62 -12.42
N SER A 123 0.09 -2.66 -13.20
CA SER A 123 0.05 -4.06 -12.76
C SER A 123 0.91 -4.28 -11.51
N SER A 124 2.16 -3.75 -11.50
CA SER A 124 3.05 -3.87 -10.35
C SER A 124 2.52 -3.19 -9.09
N LEU A 125 1.87 -2.04 -9.21
CA LEU A 125 1.26 -1.35 -8.07
C LEU A 125 0.06 -2.12 -7.51
N ILE A 126 -0.78 -2.68 -8.36
CA ILE A 126 -1.90 -3.53 -7.93
C ILE A 126 -1.35 -4.78 -7.21
N ASN A 127 -0.35 -5.45 -7.82
CA ASN A 127 0.27 -6.64 -7.25
C ASN A 127 0.93 -6.36 -5.90
N ALA A 128 1.61 -5.21 -5.75
CA ALA A 128 2.25 -4.81 -4.51
C ALA A 128 1.23 -4.40 -3.44
N GLY A 129 0.18 -3.69 -3.84
CA GLY A 129 -0.93 -3.34 -2.95
C GLY A 129 -1.60 -4.59 -2.39
N THR A 130 -1.99 -5.51 -3.26
CA THR A 130 -2.60 -6.79 -2.88
C THR A 130 -1.61 -7.68 -2.11
N GLY A 131 -0.36 -7.73 -2.56
CA GLY A 131 0.67 -8.62 -2.00
C GLY A 131 1.23 -8.20 -0.66
N ILE A 132 1.21 -6.93 -0.29
CA ILE A 132 1.93 -6.45 0.90
C ILE A 132 0.98 -5.80 1.91
N CYS A 133 0.64 -4.51 1.71
CA CYS A 133 -0.15 -3.75 2.70
C CYS A 133 -0.96 -2.61 2.07
N GLY A 134 -1.61 -2.86 0.95
CA GLY A 134 -2.51 -1.90 0.32
C GLY A 134 -1.80 -0.61 -0.11
N GLY A 135 -2.38 0.49 0.26
CA GLY A 135 -1.93 1.84 -0.10
C GLY A 135 -0.49 2.16 0.30
N SER A 136 0.00 1.62 1.43
CA SER A 136 1.38 1.87 1.89
C SER A 136 2.42 1.27 0.95
N ALA A 137 2.18 0.06 0.43
CA ALA A 137 3.06 -0.59 -0.55
C ALA A 137 3.04 0.16 -1.89
N ILE A 138 1.85 0.55 -2.35
CA ILE A 138 1.69 1.36 -3.56
C ILE A 138 2.45 2.68 -3.43
N ALA A 139 2.28 3.39 -2.31
CA ALA A 139 2.96 4.65 -2.04
C ALA A 139 4.50 4.50 -2.00
N ALA A 140 5.00 3.38 -1.47
CA ALA A 140 6.44 3.11 -1.41
C ALA A 140 7.05 2.78 -2.78
N ILE A 141 6.35 1.99 -3.59
CA ILE A 141 6.86 1.49 -4.87
C ILE A 141 6.65 2.50 -6.01
N ALA A 142 5.55 3.24 -6.00
CA ALA A 142 5.21 4.19 -7.06
C ALA A 142 6.34 5.17 -7.43
N PRO A 143 7.01 5.87 -6.51
CA PRO A 143 8.10 6.77 -6.87
C PRO A 143 9.35 6.03 -7.36
N VAL A 144 9.51 4.76 -7.02
CA VAL A 144 10.66 3.92 -7.41
C VAL A 144 10.57 3.52 -8.88
N ILE A 145 9.37 3.14 -9.31
CA ILE A 145 9.10 2.79 -10.71
C ILE A 145 8.66 3.99 -11.54
N GLU A 146 8.66 5.19 -10.93
CA GLU A 146 8.19 6.43 -11.59
C GLU A 146 6.78 6.28 -12.17
N ALA A 147 5.88 5.72 -11.36
CA ALA A 147 4.48 5.57 -11.72
C ALA A 147 3.80 6.93 -11.84
N THR A 148 2.82 7.01 -12.73
CA THR A 148 1.97 8.20 -12.87
C THR A 148 0.95 8.27 -11.76
N ASP A 149 0.35 9.45 -11.55
CA ASP A 149 -0.75 9.62 -10.60
C ASP A 149 -1.95 8.70 -10.96
N MET A 150 -2.15 8.43 -12.26
CA MET A 150 -3.16 7.48 -12.74
C MET A 150 -2.86 6.02 -12.34
N ASP A 151 -1.61 5.57 -12.51
CA ASP A 151 -1.21 4.23 -12.10
C ASP A 151 -1.45 4.02 -10.60
N ILE A 152 -1.13 5.04 -9.79
CA ILE A 152 -1.33 5.03 -8.33
C ILE A 152 -2.83 4.96 -8.01
N ALA A 153 -3.64 5.79 -8.67
CA ALA A 153 -5.08 5.82 -8.45
C ALA A 153 -5.74 4.48 -8.81
N TYR A 154 -5.34 3.87 -9.94
CA TYR A 154 -5.82 2.54 -10.32
C TYR A 154 -5.44 1.47 -9.29
N GLY A 155 -4.19 1.47 -8.84
CA GLY A 155 -3.70 0.55 -7.82
C GLY A 155 -4.49 0.66 -6.51
N LEU A 156 -4.68 1.88 -6.02
CA LEU A 156 -5.43 2.14 -4.78
C LEU A 156 -6.89 1.74 -4.91
N SER A 157 -7.54 2.11 -6.01
CA SER A 157 -8.97 1.81 -6.22
C SER A 157 -9.22 0.31 -6.32
N ALA A 158 -8.35 -0.42 -7.04
CA ALA A 158 -8.47 -1.86 -7.19
C ALA A 158 -8.31 -2.60 -5.85
N THR A 159 -7.28 -2.25 -5.05
CA THR A 159 -7.05 -2.88 -3.75
C THR A 159 -8.16 -2.54 -2.76
N PHE A 160 -8.59 -1.29 -2.71
CA PHE A 160 -9.62 -0.84 -1.79
C PHE A 160 -11.00 -1.47 -2.04
N LEU A 161 -11.43 -1.54 -3.30
CA LEU A 161 -12.73 -2.13 -3.63
C LEU A 161 -12.81 -3.57 -3.14
N PHE A 162 -11.75 -4.33 -3.33
CA PHE A 162 -11.70 -5.71 -2.87
C PHE A 162 -11.67 -5.80 -1.33
N ASP A 163 -10.92 -4.94 -0.66
CA ASP A 163 -10.85 -4.89 0.81
C ASP A 163 -12.23 -4.65 1.43
N THR A 164 -13.01 -3.74 0.86
CA THR A 164 -14.38 -3.48 1.32
C THR A 164 -15.26 -4.72 1.26
N VAL A 165 -15.12 -5.52 0.21
CA VAL A 165 -15.83 -6.81 0.10
C VAL A 165 -15.32 -7.81 1.14
N MET A 166 -14.01 -7.88 1.35
CA MET A 166 -13.39 -8.81 2.30
C MET A 166 -13.81 -8.56 3.75
N ILE A 167 -13.97 -7.31 4.19
CA ILE A 167 -14.40 -6.99 5.56
C ILE A 167 -15.73 -7.68 5.90
N VAL A 168 -16.61 -7.80 4.93
CA VAL A 168 -17.94 -8.41 5.12
C VAL A 168 -17.91 -9.92 4.88
N VAL A 169 -17.28 -10.36 3.81
CA VAL A 169 -17.35 -11.74 3.35
C VAL A 169 -16.45 -12.68 4.16
N PHE A 170 -15.26 -12.22 4.57
CA PHE A 170 -14.28 -13.08 5.26
C PHE A 170 -14.77 -13.65 6.59
N PRO A 171 -15.34 -12.85 7.52
CA PRO A 171 -15.84 -13.38 8.79
C PRO A 171 -16.93 -14.45 8.56
N ILE A 172 -17.81 -14.23 7.59
CA ILE A 172 -18.87 -15.19 7.23
C ILE A 172 -18.25 -16.50 6.75
N LEU A 173 -17.28 -16.42 5.83
CA LEU A 173 -16.60 -17.62 5.31
C LEU A 173 -15.79 -18.32 6.40
N GLY A 174 -15.11 -17.56 7.28
CA GLY A 174 -14.35 -18.12 8.38
C GLY A 174 -15.21 -18.93 9.35
N HIS A 175 -16.37 -18.41 9.72
CA HIS A 175 -17.34 -19.14 10.54
C HIS A 175 -17.92 -20.35 9.81
N TRP A 176 -18.27 -20.22 8.52
CA TRP A 176 -18.78 -21.32 7.72
C TRP A 176 -17.76 -22.47 7.57
N MET A 177 -16.47 -22.13 7.46
CA MET A 177 -15.37 -23.10 7.38
C MET A 177 -14.96 -23.66 8.75
N GLY A 178 -15.51 -23.16 9.86
CA GLY A 178 -15.16 -23.57 11.22
C GLY A 178 -13.72 -23.26 11.60
N LEU A 179 -13.16 -22.14 11.11
CA LEU A 179 -11.79 -21.77 11.42
C LEU A 179 -11.64 -21.33 12.87
N SER A 180 -10.53 -21.73 13.50
CA SER A 180 -10.13 -21.20 14.80
C SER A 180 -9.70 -19.74 14.68
N ASP A 181 -9.64 -19.01 15.80
CA ASP A 181 -9.19 -17.60 15.85
C ASP A 181 -7.80 -17.42 15.23
N ALA A 182 -6.87 -18.34 15.51
CA ALA A 182 -5.52 -18.30 14.98
C ALA A 182 -5.48 -18.56 13.46
N ALA A 183 -6.22 -19.56 12.97
CA ALA A 183 -6.31 -19.86 11.55
C ALA A 183 -6.99 -18.72 10.79
N PHE A 184 -8.12 -18.22 11.28
CA PHE A 184 -8.79 -17.08 10.69
C PHE A 184 -7.91 -15.82 10.71
N GLY A 185 -7.24 -15.55 11.82
CA GLY A 185 -6.34 -14.41 11.95
C GLY A 185 -5.14 -14.48 11.01
N LEU A 186 -4.58 -15.67 10.78
CA LEU A 186 -3.51 -15.88 9.80
C LEU A 186 -4.03 -15.63 8.39
N TRP A 187 -5.17 -16.22 8.03
CA TRP A 187 -5.81 -16.04 6.73
C TRP A 187 -6.14 -14.57 6.45
N ALA A 188 -6.84 -13.90 7.34
CA ALA A 188 -7.18 -12.48 7.22
C ALA A 188 -5.91 -11.60 7.11
N GLY A 189 -4.92 -11.83 7.97
CA GLY A 189 -3.66 -11.08 7.96
C GLY A 189 -2.82 -11.25 6.70
N THR A 190 -2.90 -12.41 6.05
CA THR A 190 -2.15 -12.73 4.82
C THR A 190 -2.93 -12.48 3.54
N ALA A 191 -4.25 -12.47 3.55
CA ALA A 191 -5.07 -12.34 2.35
C ALA A 191 -5.71 -10.95 2.18
N VAL A 192 -6.17 -10.31 3.24
CA VAL A 192 -6.74 -8.95 3.17
C VAL A 192 -5.62 -7.93 2.91
N ASN A 193 -5.87 -6.94 2.04
CA ASN A 193 -4.79 -6.11 1.50
C ASN A 193 -4.33 -5.01 2.46
N ASP A 194 -5.21 -4.11 2.88
CA ASP A 194 -4.83 -2.98 3.76
C ASP A 194 -4.87 -3.35 5.24
N THR A 195 -4.04 -2.68 6.05
CA THR A 195 -3.93 -2.92 7.48
C THR A 195 -5.22 -2.60 8.24
N SER A 196 -5.90 -1.49 7.89
CA SER A 196 -7.17 -1.13 8.52
C SER A 196 -8.27 -2.15 8.21
N SER A 197 -8.30 -2.65 6.98
CA SER A 197 -9.24 -3.68 6.56
C SER A 197 -8.97 -5.03 7.25
N VAL A 198 -7.70 -5.38 7.48
CA VAL A 198 -7.32 -6.56 8.28
C VAL A 198 -7.83 -6.45 9.72
N VAL A 199 -7.62 -5.29 10.35
CA VAL A 199 -8.13 -5.02 11.70
C VAL A 199 -9.65 -5.19 11.74
N ALA A 200 -10.37 -4.51 10.82
CA ALA A 200 -11.82 -4.62 10.74
C ALA A 200 -12.29 -6.06 10.54
N THR A 201 -11.68 -6.78 9.57
CA THR A 201 -12.01 -8.17 9.27
C THR A 201 -11.74 -9.11 10.45
N GLY A 202 -10.58 -8.94 11.11
CA GLY A 202 -10.16 -9.77 12.24
C GLY A 202 -11.10 -9.61 13.44
N TYR A 203 -11.35 -8.39 13.86
CA TYR A 203 -12.24 -8.10 14.98
C TYR A 203 -13.71 -8.38 14.69
N ALA A 204 -14.13 -8.36 13.42
CA ALA A 204 -15.47 -8.81 13.04
C ALA A 204 -15.66 -10.33 13.22
N PHE A 205 -14.58 -11.12 13.25
CA PHE A 205 -14.63 -12.54 13.55
C PHE A 205 -14.57 -12.81 15.05
N SER A 206 -13.49 -12.33 15.70
CA SER A 206 -13.31 -12.38 17.16
C SER A 206 -12.19 -11.42 17.60
N GLU A 207 -12.14 -11.11 18.89
CA GLU A 207 -11.07 -10.27 19.47
C GLU A 207 -9.69 -10.93 19.29
N ALA A 208 -9.59 -12.23 19.60
CA ALA A 208 -8.35 -12.99 19.45
C ALA A 208 -7.88 -13.07 17.99
N ALA A 209 -8.80 -13.29 17.05
CA ALA A 209 -8.49 -13.28 15.62
C ALA A 209 -8.05 -11.89 15.13
N GLY A 210 -8.64 -10.83 15.66
CA GLY A 210 -8.26 -9.44 15.34
C GLY A 210 -6.84 -9.12 15.75
N ASP A 211 -6.46 -9.46 16.99
CA ASP A 211 -5.10 -9.27 17.51
C ASP A 211 -4.09 -10.06 16.68
N PHE A 212 -4.39 -11.33 16.42
CA PHE A 212 -3.49 -12.20 15.65
C PHE A 212 -3.34 -11.74 14.19
N ALA A 213 -4.45 -11.42 13.51
CA ALA A 213 -4.43 -10.90 12.15
C ALA A 213 -3.62 -9.61 12.02
N THR A 214 -3.73 -8.73 13.02
CA THR A 214 -2.97 -7.48 13.09
C THR A 214 -1.46 -7.76 13.18
N MET A 215 -1.02 -8.67 14.04
CA MET A 215 0.39 -9.05 14.14
C MET A 215 0.93 -9.66 12.84
N VAL A 216 0.17 -10.58 12.24
CA VAL A 216 0.51 -11.18 10.93
C VAL A 216 0.66 -10.09 9.87
N LYS A 217 -0.25 -9.14 9.82
CA LYS A 217 -0.22 -8.04 8.85
C LYS A 217 0.98 -7.12 9.04
N LEU A 218 1.35 -6.81 10.27
CA LEU A 218 2.54 -6.00 10.55
C LEU A 218 3.81 -6.70 10.05
N THR A 219 3.91 -8.02 10.21
CA THR A 219 5.00 -8.83 9.66
C THR A 219 5.03 -8.76 8.13
N ARG A 220 3.88 -8.92 7.47
CA ARG A 220 3.77 -8.82 6.01
C ARG A 220 4.20 -7.45 5.48
N THR A 221 3.96 -6.41 6.23
CA THR A 221 4.36 -5.04 5.85
C THR A 221 5.87 -4.89 5.67
N LEU A 222 6.69 -5.71 6.34
CA LEU A 222 8.14 -5.71 6.16
C LEU A 222 8.58 -6.12 4.74
N ALA A 223 7.75 -6.85 4.01
CA ALA A 223 8.01 -7.18 2.61
C ALA A 223 8.11 -5.93 1.70
N ILE A 224 7.69 -4.75 2.18
CA ILE A 224 7.94 -3.48 1.47
C ILE A 224 9.44 -3.31 1.17
N ILE A 225 10.32 -3.65 2.13
CA ILE A 225 11.77 -3.43 1.98
C ILE A 225 12.34 -4.18 0.79
N PRO A 226 12.27 -5.53 0.74
CA PRO A 226 12.79 -6.27 -0.41
C PRO A 226 12.04 -5.97 -1.71
N ALA A 227 10.72 -5.72 -1.65
CA ALA A 227 9.94 -5.38 -2.83
C ALA A 227 10.39 -4.06 -3.46
N VAL A 228 10.60 -3.02 -2.65
CA VAL A 228 11.07 -1.72 -3.13
C VAL A 228 12.45 -1.84 -3.77
N LEU A 229 13.38 -2.61 -3.19
CA LEU A 229 14.70 -2.87 -3.76
C LEU A 229 14.61 -3.65 -5.08
N ALA A 230 13.77 -4.68 -5.14
CA ALA A 230 13.56 -5.45 -6.37
C ALA A 230 12.98 -4.58 -7.49
N PHE A 231 11.95 -3.77 -7.21
CA PHE A 231 11.37 -2.86 -8.20
C PHE A 231 12.34 -1.75 -8.62
N ALA A 232 13.22 -1.28 -7.74
CA ALA A 232 14.28 -0.36 -8.11
C ALA A 232 15.23 -0.99 -9.14
N ALA A 233 15.68 -2.23 -8.89
CA ALA A 233 16.54 -2.97 -9.80
C ALA A 233 15.85 -3.24 -11.15
N ILE A 234 14.57 -3.65 -11.14
CA ILE A 234 13.78 -3.88 -12.36
C ILE A 234 13.66 -2.58 -13.17
N ASN A 235 13.33 -1.47 -12.54
CA ASN A 235 13.18 -0.19 -13.24
C ASN A 235 14.49 0.27 -13.90
N VAL A 236 15.63 0.10 -13.20
CA VAL A 236 16.96 0.39 -13.76
C VAL A 236 17.25 -0.51 -14.96
N HIS A 237 16.97 -1.81 -14.84
CA HIS A 237 17.19 -2.77 -15.94
C HIS A 237 16.35 -2.43 -17.18
N LEU A 238 15.07 -2.16 -17.00
CA LEU A 238 14.17 -1.80 -18.10
C LEU A 238 14.60 -0.51 -18.79
N LYS A 239 15.03 0.50 -18.03
CA LYS A 239 15.54 1.76 -18.60
C LYS A 239 16.82 1.54 -19.42
N ARG A 240 17.76 0.74 -18.91
CA ARG A 240 18.97 0.40 -19.65
C ARG A 240 18.65 -0.31 -20.97
N LYS A 241 17.70 -1.26 -20.95
CA LYS A 241 17.29 -1.99 -22.14
C LYS A 241 16.62 -1.06 -23.18
N ALA A 242 15.76 -0.14 -22.75
CA ALA A 242 15.13 0.84 -23.63
C ALA A 242 16.17 1.76 -24.31
N GLN A 243 17.14 2.27 -23.53
CA GLN A 243 18.21 3.13 -24.05
C GLN A 243 19.17 2.40 -25.01
N ALA A 244 19.44 1.12 -24.76
CA ALA A 244 20.25 0.31 -25.68
C ALA A 244 19.54 0.07 -27.03
N ALA A 245 18.21 0.04 -27.05
CA ALA A 245 17.41 -0.14 -28.26
C ALA A 245 17.35 1.13 -29.15
N GLU A 246 17.53 2.33 -28.55
CA GLU A 246 17.48 3.61 -29.29
C GLU A 246 18.84 4.05 -29.87
N GLY A 247 19.92 3.24 -29.71
CA GLY A 247 21.23 3.50 -30.30
C GLY A 247 21.95 4.76 -29.78
N THR A 248 21.36 5.48 -28.85
CA THR A 248 21.96 6.63 -28.19
C THR A 248 22.59 6.18 -26.87
N ALA A 249 23.91 6.11 -26.85
CA ALA A 249 24.70 5.84 -25.63
C ALA A 249 24.58 7.03 -24.65
N VAL A 250 23.43 7.20 -24.03
CA VAL A 250 23.25 8.16 -22.94
C VAL A 250 23.88 7.56 -21.68
N LYS A 251 24.90 8.22 -21.15
CA LYS A 251 25.50 7.87 -19.85
C LYS A 251 24.42 7.98 -18.77
N VAL A 252 23.78 6.87 -18.44
CA VAL A 252 22.78 6.80 -17.37
C VAL A 252 23.52 6.94 -16.04
N SER A 253 23.34 8.09 -15.40
CA SER A 253 23.87 8.28 -14.05
C SER A 253 23.03 7.46 -13.07
N ILE A 254 23.59 6.36 -12.56
CA ILE A 254 22.97 5.53 -11.51
C ILE A 254 22.53 6.40 -10.32
N LYS A 255 23.30 7.47 -10.00
CA LYS A 255 22.93 8.44 -8.95
C LYS A 255 21.60 9.14 -9.17
N SER A 256 21.19 9.41 -10.41
CA SER A 256 19.92 10.10 -10.70
C SER A 256 18.72 9.17 -10.69
N ILE A 257 18.95 7.87 -10.92
CA ILE A 257 17.91 6.84 -10.99
C ILE A 257 17.70 6.18 -9.63
N PHE A 258 18.74 6.15 -8.79
CA PHE A 258 18.67 5.50 -7.48
C PHE A 258 17.73 6.28 -6.54
N PRO A 259 16.70 5.62 -5.99
CA PRO A 259 15.73 6.28 -5.12
C PRO A 259 16.30 6.45 -3.70
N TRP A 260 17.05 7.50 -3.47
CA TRP A 260 17.76 7.80 -2.21
C TRP A 260 16.89 7.77 -0.95
N PHE A 261 15.59 8.03 -1.08
CA PHE A 261 14.67 7.93 0.05
C PHE A 261 14.55 6.51 0.62
N ILE A 262 14.87 5.48 -0.18
CA ILE A 262 14.90 4.08 0.30
C ILE A 262 16.02 3.89 1.34
N LEU A 263 17.19 4.50 1.11
CA LEU A 263 18.25 4.44 2.11
C LEU A 263 17.81 5.10 3.42
N GLY A 264 17.08 6.23 3.33
CA GLY A 264 16.49 6.87 4.51
C GLY A 264 15.49 5.96 5.23
N PHE A 265 14.62 5.26 4.48
CA PHE A 265 13.69 4.29 5.01
C PHE A 265 14.39 3.11 5.72
N LEU A 266 15.40 2.53 5.07
CA LEU A 266 16.19 1.44 5.63
C LEU A 266 16.96 1.88 6.88
N ALA A 267 17.55 3.08 6.85
CA ALA A 267 18.25 3.64 8.00
C ALA A 267 17.30 3.83 9.21
N MET A 268 16.11 4.38 8.99
CA MET A 268 15.11 4.53 10.05
C MET A 268 14.67 3.16 10.62
N SER A 269 14.44 2.18 9.76
CA SER A 269 14.10 0.81 10.17
C SER A 269 15.23 0.14 10.96
N ALA A 270 16.48 0.33 10.53
CA ALA A 270 17.65 -0.18 11.26
C ALA A 270 17.79 0.48 12.63
N LEU A 271 17.67 1.80 12.72
CA LEU A 271 17.74 2.54 13.99
C LEU A 271 16.68 2.05 15.00
N THR A 272 15.45 1.83 14.54
CA THR A 272 14.38 1.27 15.38
C THR A 272 14.69 -0.17 15.81
N SER A 273 15.18 -0.99 14.88
CA SER A 273 15.50 -2.39 15.16
C SER A 273 16.68 -2.54 16.14
N LEU A 274 17.63 -1.59 16.13
CA LEU A 274 18.73 -1.51 17.08
C LEU A 274 18.31 -0.91 18.45
N GLY A 275 17.06 -0.49 18.60
CA GLY A 275 16.57 0.13 19.82
C GLY A 275 17.04 1.57 20.04
N LEU A 276 17.64 2.21 19.02
CA LEU A 276 18.11 3.60 19.09
C LEU A 276 16.98 4.63 18.99
N ILE A 277 15.82 4.23 18.47
CA ILE A 277 14.61 5.06 18.46
C ILE A 277 13.69 4.53 19.59
N PRO A 278 13.40 5.34 20.61
CA PRO A 278 12.46 4.97 21.66
C PRO A 278 11.06 4.68 21.10
N ALA A 279 10.34 3.73 21.69
CA ALA A 279 9.02 3.30 21.20
C ALA A 279 8.02 4.45 21.06
N GLY A 280 8.01 5.41 22.00
CA GLY A 280 7.16 6.60 21.92
C GLY A 280 7.50 7.49 20.72
N THR A 281 8.80 7.67 20.42
CA THR A 281 9.26 8.44 19.27
C THR A 281 8.91 7.71 17.96
N ALA A 282 9.09 6.39 17.90
CA ALA A 282 8.71 5.58 16.74
C ALA A 282 7.21 5.66 16.46
N ALA A 283 6.37 5.61 17.50
CA ALA A 283 4.93 5.77 17.38
C ALA A 283 4.54 7.17 16.86
N ALA A 284 5.16 8.22 17.37
CA ALA A 284 4.94 9.59 16.90
C ALA A 284 5.35 9.75 15.42
N LEU A 285 6.52 9.22 15.02
CA LEU A 285 6.99 9.24 13.64
C LEU A 285 6.05 8.45 12.71
N LYS A 286 5.52 7.31 13.16
CA LYS A 286 4.51 6.53 12.43
C LYS A 286 3.25 7.34 12.20
N THR A 287 2.75 8.03 13.22
CA THR A 287 1.54 8.86 13.14
C THR A 287 1.75 10.01 12.15
N ILE A 288 2.89 10.72 12.25
CA ILE A 288 3.26 11.79 11.32
C ILE A 288 3.38 11.25 9.90
N SER A 289 4.07 10.12 9.71
CA SER A 289 4.20 9.44 8.42
C SER A 289 2.84 9.14 7.79
N LYS A 290 1.93 8.51 8.56
CA LYS A 290 0.58 8.20 8.09
C LYS A 290 -0.18 9.44 7.66
N PHE A 291 -0.15 10.51 8.46
CA PHE A 291 -0.82 11.76 8.11
C PHE A 291 -0.24 12.39 6.84
N LEU A 292 1.09 12.41 6.69
CA LEU A 292 1.75 12.92 5.48
C LEU A 292 1.45 12.05 4.25
N MET A 293 1.30 10.74 4.41
CA MET A 293 0.84 9.85 3.32
C MET A 293 -0.59 10.17 2.92
N VAL A 294 -1.50 10.39 3.87
CA VAL A 294 -2.87 10.82 3.60
C VAL A 294 -2.88 12.12 2.80
N ALA A 295 -2.06 13.12 3.20
CA ALA A 295 -1.93 14.37 2.46
C ALA A 295 -1.34 14.18 1.04
N ALA A 296 -0.37 13.29 0.89
CA ALA A 296 0.19 12.96 -0.42
C ALA A 296 -0.83 12.27 -1.32
N LEU A 297 -1.65 11.38 -0.77
CA LEU A 297 -2.72 10.69 -1.50
C LEU A 297 -3.86 11.66 -1.87
N ALA A 298 -4.19 12.61 -1.00
CA ALA A 298 -5.08 13.73 -1.35
C ALA A 298 -4.55 14.51 -2.57
N ALA A 299 -3.25 14.83 -2.57
CA ALA A 299 -2.60 15.52 -3.69
C ALA A 299 -2.56 14.67 -4.96
N ILE A 300 -2.43 13.34 -4.86
CA ILE A 300 -2.56 12.42 -6.00
C ILE A 300 -3.99 12.45 -6.54
N GLY A 301 -5.00 12.37 -5.67
CA GLY A 301 -6.40 12.50 -6.07
C GLY A 301 -6.69 13.82 -6.80
N LEU A 302 -6.14 14.94 -6.30
CA LEU A 302 -6.23 16.25 -6.95
C LEU A 302 -5.59 16.32 -8.36
N ASN A 303 -4.65 15.44 -8.66
CA ASN A 303 -4.05 15.31 -9.99
C ASN A 303 -4.74 14.26 -10.87
N THR A 304 -5.71 13.51 -10.34
CA THR A 304 -6.35 12.39 -11.02
C THR A 304 -7.72 12.79 -11.57
N ASP A 305 -7.90 12.65 -12.88
CA ASP A 305 -9.19 12.89 -13.53
C ASP A 305 -10.10 11.66 -13.41
N PHE A 306 -11.16 11.78 -12.61
CA PHE A 306 -12.12 10.70 -12.35
C PHE A 306 -12.80 10.18 -13.63
N LYS A 307 -13.12 11.06 -14.58
CA LYS A 307 -13.72 10.64 -15.85
C LYS A 307 -12.77 9.74 -16.66
N SER A 308 -11.48 10.05 -16.62
CA SER A 308 -10.45 9.24 -17.25
C SER A 308 -10.29 7.88 -16.55
N LEU A 309 -10.38 7.86 -15.21
CA LEU A 309 -10.37 6.64 -14.40
C LEU A 309 -11.52 5.70 -14.77
N CYS A 310 -12.76 6.22 -14.81
CA CYS A 310 -13.94 5.41 -15.14
C CYS A 310 -13.91 4.87 -16.57
N ARG A 311 -13.35 5.62 -17.53
CA ARG A 311 -13.23 5.18 -18.93
C ARG A 311 -12.19 4.09 -19.14
N SER A 312 -11.13 4.05 -18.32
CA SER A 312 -9.99 3.13 -18.50
C SER A 312 -9.92 2.06 -17.41
N GLY A 313 -10.77 2.11 -16.38
CA GLY A 313 -10.61 1.42 -15.11
C GLY A 313 -11.04 -0.05 -15.04
N ALA A 314 -11.84 -0.57 -15.99
CA ALA A 314 -12.34 -1.94 -15.90
C ALA A 314 -11.23 -3.00 -15.83
N LYS A 315 -10.18 -2.85 -16.64
CA LYS A 315 -9.07 -3.80 -16.66
C LYS A 315 -8.24 -3.81 -15.37
N PRO A 316 -7.84 -2.64 -14.80
CA PRO A 316 -7.17 -2.60 -13.49
C PRO A 316 -8.03 -3.16 -12.36
N MET A 317 -9.34 -2.87 -12.35
CA MET A 317 -10.28 -3.42 -11.36
C MET A 317 -10.38 -4.93 -11.47
N LEU A 318 -10.55 -5.45 -12.69
CA LEU A 318 -10.58 -6.89 -12.96
C LEU A 318 -9.27 -7.57 -12.53
N HIS A 319 -8.12 -6.93 -12.83
CA HIS A 319 -6.81 -7.44 -12.41
C HIS A 319 -6.72 -7.52 -10.89
N GLY A 320 -7.04 -6.44 -10.16
CA GLY A 320 -7.05 -6.42 -8.70
C GLY A 320 -7.97 -7.48 -8.10
N PHE A 321 -9.18 -7.63 -8.66
CA PHE A 321 -10.12 -8.66 -8.23
C PHE A 321 -9.56 -10.08 -8.41
N ILE A 322 -9.02 -10.39 -9.60
CA ILE A 322 -8.48 -11.74 -9.88
C ILE A 322 -7.29 -12.03 -8.93
N ILE A 323 -6.35 -11.09 -8.77
CA ILE A 323 -5.19 -11.31 -7.91
C ILE A 323 -5.59 -11.42 -6.45
N SER A 324 -6.49 -10.58 -5.97
CA SER A 324 -6.97 -10.67 -4.59
C SER A 324 -7.68 -12.00 -4.33
N LEU A 325 -8.50 -12.46 -5.28
CA LEU A 325 -9.15 -13.77 -5.17
C LEU A 325 -8.12 -14.92 -5.15
N LEU A 326 -7.11 -14.86 -6.02
CA LEU A 326 -6.03 -15.86 -6.03
C LEU A 326 -5.25 -15.86 -4.71
N VAL A 327 -4.95 -14.70 -4.14
CA VAL A 327 -4.27 -14.59 -2.84
C VAL A 327 -5.11 -15.20 -1.73
N VAL A 328 -6.42 -14.93 -1.71
CA VAL A 328 -7.36 -15.54 -0.76
C VAL A 328 -7.32 -17.07 -0.82
N LEU A 329 -7.41 -17.62 -2.03
CA LEU A 329 -7.41 -19.07 -2.24
C LEU A 329 -6.04 -19.70 -1.91
N VAL A 330 -4.95 -19.05 -2.31
CA VAL A 330 -3.60 -19.56 -2.03
C VAL A 330 -3.29 -19.49 -0.54
N ALA A 331 -3.67 -18.42 0.15
CA ALA A 331 -3.44 -18.29 1.58
C ALA A 331 -4.09 -19.44 2.35
N ILE A 332 -5.38 -19.66 2.15
CA ILE A 332 -6.11 -20.70 2.85
C ILE A 332 -5.63 -22.11 2.44
N ALA A 333 -5.31 -22.32 1.16
CA ALA A 333 -4.79 -23.61 0.70
C ALA A 333 -3.43 -23.95 1.33
N VAL A 334 -2.54 -22.96 1.48
CA VAL A 334 -1.27 -23.14 2.17
C VAL A 334 -1.49 -23.43 3.65
N GLU A 335 -2.43 -22.74 4.31
CA GLU A 335 -2.75 -23.00 5.72
C GLU A 335 -3.27 -24.43 5.97
N PHE A 336 -4.13 -24.94 5.09
CA PHE A 336 -4.53 -26.35 5.13
C PHE A 336 -3.35 -27.30 4.89
N ALA A 337 -2.48 -26.97 3.91
CA ALA A 337 -1.32 -27.82 3.58
C ALA A 337 -0.28 -27.90 4.72
N ILE A 338 -0.11 -26.84 5.52
CA ILE A 338 0.79 -26.82 6.68
C ILE A 338 0.11 -27.22 7.99
N GLY A 339 -1.18 -27.62 7.95
CA GLY A 339 -1.92 -28.17 9.08
C GLY A 339 -2.37 -27.12 10.11
N ILE A 340 -2.45 -25.85 9.76
CA ILE A 340 -2.94 -24.79 10.64
C ILE A 340 -4.46 -24.68 10.57
N ALA A 341 -5.02 -24.64 9.37
CA ALA A 341 -6.46 -24.66 9.19
C ALA A 341 -6.98 -26.11 9.26
N PRO A 342 -8.21 -26.33 9.82
CA PRO A 342 -9.10 -25.34 10.43
C PRO A 342 -8.81 -25.07 11.93
N HIS A 343 -8.04 -25.91 12.61
CA HIS A 343 -8.00 -25.97 14.08
C HIS A 343 -6.95 -25.09 14.75
N GLY A 344 -6.00 -24.52 13.97
CA GLY A 344 -4.88 -23.77 14.51
C GLY A 344 -3.84 -24.64 15.22
N VAL A 345 -2.56 -24.31 15.06
CA VAL A 345 -1.46 -24.88 15.85
C VAL A 345 -0.90 -23.74 16.72
N LEU A 346 -1.55 -23.46 17.81
CA LEU A 346 -0.98 -22.66 18.92
C LEU A 346 -1.60 -23.14 20.22
#